data_5b5a769da62e1cde8a67b19fcdeefd86
#
_entry.id   5b5a769da62e1cde8a67b19fcdeefd86
#
_cell.length_a   1.000
_cell.length_b   1.000
_cell.length_c   1.000
_cell.angle_alpha   90.00
_cell.angle_beta   90.00
_cell.angle_gamma   90.00
#
_symmetry.space_group_name_H-M   'P 1'
#
loop_
_entity.id
_entity.type
_entity.pdbx_description
1 polymer ?
#
loop_
_entity_poly.entity_id
_entity_poly.type
_entity_poly.pdbx_seq_one_letter_code
_entity_poly.pdbx_strand_id
1 'polypeptide(L)'
;MRVLLLLRGSAGCGKSTWIEQNGLKQYALSADDIRMMCSSPQMMPDGTYAINQSNDGVVWKTLFNILETRMRNGEFTVIDATNSKTAEMNRYKKMCDEYRYRMFCVDFTTIPIEVTKERNRGRQELKRVPEEVIDKMYARFETQKIPSGIKVIQPDELNAVFMKKFDLNQYKRIHHIGDIHGCRTALDTYFEMNGGFKDDEFYIFCGDYTDRGIENADVLKFLLSTYD
;
A
#
# COMPACT_ATOMS: atom_id res chain seq x y z
N MET A 1 -7.29 -6.90 1.30
CA MET A 1 -5.98 -6.82 2.02
C MET A 1 -5.87 -5.43 2.64
N ARG A 2 -5.78 -5.32 3.96
CA ARG A 2 -5.74 -4.04 4.69
C ARG A 2 -4.36 -3.37 4.60
N VAL A 3 -4.08 -2.79 3.46
CA VAL A 3 -2.84 -2.06 3.18
C VAL A 3 -3.17 -0.73 2.51
N LEU A 4 -2.52 0.34 2.97
CA LEU A 4 -2.52 1.65 2.37
C LEU A 4 -1.11 1.97 1.86
N LEU A 5 -0.99 2.27 0.56
CA LEU A 5 0.24 2.82 -0.02
C LEU A 5 0.10 4.33 -0.19
N LEU A 6 1.00 5.09 0.39
CA LEU A 6 1.18 6.50 0.06
C LEU A 6 2.32 6.66 -0.93
N LEU A 7 2.10 7.34 -2.03
CA LEU A 7 3.19 7.74 -2.92
C LEU A 7 3.68 9.12 -2.51
N ARG A 8 4.97 9.25 -2.18
CA ARG A 8 5.60 10.51 -1.78
C ARG A 8 6.56 10.98 -2.84
N GLY A 9 6.38 12.19 -3.37
CA GLY A 9 7.26 12.76 -4.38
C GLY A 9 6.62 13.92 -5.14
N SER A 10 7.45 14.71 -5.83
CA SER A 10 7.00 15.88 -6.56
C SER A 10 6.17 15.56 -7.80
N ALA A 11 5.57 16.56 -8.40
CA ALA A 11 5.01 16.42 -9.75
C ALA A 11 6.14 16.08 -10.73
N GLY A 12 5.91 15.13 -11.64
CA GLY A 12 6.92 14.70 -12.64
C GLY A 12 7.89 13.61 -12.16
N CYS A 13 7.92 13.21 -10.88
CA CYS A 13 8.83 12.16 -10.40
C CYS A 13 8.47 10.74 -10.85
N GLY A 14 7.31 10.51 -11.49
CA GLY A 14 6.95 9.21 -12.08
C GLY A 14 5.92 8.39 -11.30
N LYS A 15 5.27 8.93 -10.26
CA LYS A 15 4.26 8.21 -9.44
C LYS A 15 3.16 7.55 -10.27
N SER A 16 2.48 8.33 -11.12
CA SER A 16 1.36 7.82 -11.91
C SER A 16 1.81 6.76 -12.94
N THR A 17 2.98 6.93 -13.55
CA THR A 17 3.59 5.92 -14.43
C THR A 17 3.88 4.62 -13.65
N TRP A 18 4.40 4.75 -12.44
CA TRP A 18 4.66 3.60 -11.56
C TRP A 18 3.36 2.87 -11.18
N ILE A 19 2.27 3.60 -10.91
CA ILE A 19 0.95 3.00 -10.67
C ILE A 19 0.50 2.17 -11.88
N GLU A 20 0.64 2.70 -13.09
CA GLU A 20 0.26 2.02 -14.33
C GLU A 20 1.12 0.78 -14.60
N GLN A 21 2.45 0.91 -14.50
CA GLN A 21 3.39 -0.19 -14.71
C GLN A 21 3.21 -1.36 -13.74
N ASN A 22 2.74 -1.09 -12.53
CA ASN A 22 2.47 -2.12 -11.52
C ASN A 22 1.00 -2.60 -11.51
N GLY A 23 0.17 -2.19 -12.48
CA GLY A 23 -1.23 -2.61 -12.56
C GLY A 23 -2.10 -2.14 -11.39
N LEU A 24 -1.74 -1.01 -10.75
CA LEU A 24 -2.38 -0.53 -9.52
C LEU A 24 -3.45 0.56 -9.77
N LYS A 25 -3.75 0.90 -11.01
CA LYS A 25 -4.62 2.04 -11.35
C LYS A 25 -6.02 1.93 -10.75
N GLN A 26 -6.62 0.74 -10.74
CA GLN A 26 -7.95 0.49 -10.16
C GLN A 26 -8.00 0.68 -8.64
N TYR A 27 -6.86 0.65 -7.96
CA TYR A 27 -6.75 0.86 -6.51
C TYR A 27 -6.37 2.30 -6.15
N ALA A 28 -6.00 3.12 -7.13
CA ALA A 28 -5.52 4.48 -6.90
C ALA A 28 -6.67 5.44 -6.54
N LEU A 29 -6.41 6.29 -5.56
CA LEU A 29 -7.16 7.53 -5.30
C LEU A 29 -6.22 8.69 -5.62
N SER A 30 -6.52 9.39 -6.70
CA SER A 30 -5.75 10.53 -7.16
C SER A 30 -6.42 11.84 -6.74
N ALA A 31 -5.68 12.72 -6.07
CA ALA A 31 -6.16 14.05 -5.73
C ALA A 31 -6.45 14.89 -6.99
N ASP A 32 -5.66 14.71 -8.05
CA ASP A 32 -5.84 15.44 -9.30
C ASP A 32 -7.10 14.97 -10.06
N ASP A 33 -7.39 13.66 -10.06
CA ASP A 33 -8.62 13.14 -10.66
C ASP A 33 -9.85 13.67 -9.92
N ILE A 34 -9.83 13.74 -8.58
CA ILE A 34 -10.92 14.34 -7.81
C ILE A 34 -11.04 15.84 -8.08
N ARG A 35 -9.93 16.59 -8.25
CA ARG A 35 -9.97 17.99 -8.66
C ARG A 35 -10.71 18.18 -9.97
N MET A 36 -10.41 17.32 -10.94
CA MET A 36 -11.08 17.34 -12.27
C MET A 36 -12.57 16.98 -12.20
N MET A 37 -12.99 16.19 -11.21
CA MET A 37 -14.41 15.94 -10.96
C MET A 37 -15.10 17.13 -10.28
N CYS A 38 -14.38 17.88 -9.44
CA CYS A 38 -14.94 19.01 -8.69
C CYS A 38 -14.93 20.32 -9.46
N SER A 39 -14.07 20.49 -10.47
CA SER A 39 -13.88 21.74 -11.19
C SER A 39 -13.35 21.53 -12.59
N SER A 40 -13.79 22.35 -13.56
CA SER A 40 -13.20 22.42 -14.88
C SER A 40 -11.76 22.96 -14.80
N PRO A 41 -10.89 22.64 -15.82
CA PRO A 41 -9.58 23.24 -15.94
C PRO A 41 -9.64 24.78 -15.88
N GLN A 42 -8.64 25.39 -15.26
CA GLN A 42 -8.50 26.84 -15.17
C GLN A 42 -7.56 27.33 -16.26
N MET A 43 -7.97 28.35 -17.00
CA MET A 43 -7.10 29.04 -17.93
C MET A 43 -6.13 29.95 -17.17
N MET A 44 -4.85 29.82 -17.48
CA MET A 44 -3.76 30.60 -16.89
C MET A 44 -3.53 31.89 -17.70
N PRO A 45 -2.83 32.91 -17.13
CA PRO A 45 -2.56 34.18 -17.83
C PRO A 45 -1.80 34.04 -19.14
N ASP A 46 -1.01 32.98 -19.31
CA ASP A 46 -0.26 32.65 -20.52
C ASP A 46 -1.09 31.90 -21.59
N GLY A 47 -2.39 31.69 -21.33
CA GLY A 47 -3.31 30.98 -22.23
C GLY A 47 -3.29 29.46 -22.11
N THR A 48 -2.43 28.89 -21.25
CA THR A 48 -2.39 27.46 -20.97
C THR A 48 -3.50 27.05 -20.00
N TYR A 49 -3.75 25.74 -19.86
CA TYR A 49 -4.72 25.20 -18.91
C TYR A 49 -4.02 24.44 -17.79
N ALA A 50 -4.50 24.63 -16.57
CA ALA A 50 -4.03 23.93 -15.38
C ALA A 50 -5.18 23.30 -14.59
N ILE A 51 -4.86 22.30 -13.76
CA ILE A 51 -5.83 21.72 -12.83
C ILE A 51 -6.19 22.78 -11.78
N ASN A 52 -7.49 23.08 -11.67
CA ASN A 52 -8.00 24.06 -10.74
C ASN A 52 -7.87 23.56 -9.28
N GLN A 53 -7.21 24.35 -8.44
CA GLN A 53 -6.98 24.04 -7.01
C GLN A 53 -7.87 24.85 -6.05
N SER A 54 -8.79 25.67 -6.56
CA SER A 54 -9.64 26.56 -5.74
C SER A 54 -10.52 25.79 -4.74
N ASN A 55 -10.89 24.55 -5.09
CA ASN A 55 -11.76 23.69 -4.29
C ASN A 55 -11.00 22.61 -3.48
N ASP A 56 -9.72 22.82 -3.17
CA ASP A 56 -8.87 21.83 -2.46
C ASP A 56 -9.51 21.31 -1.15
N GLY A 57 -10.23 22.14 -0.42
CA GLY A 57 -10.95 21.73 0.78
C GLY A 57 -11.99 20.62 0.52
N VAL A 58 -12.77 20.77 -0.55
CA VAL A 58 -13.76 19.77 -1.00
C VAL A 58 -13.07 18.52 -1.50
N VAL A 59 -12.01 18.69 -2.31
CA VAL A 59 -11.22 17.59 -2.89
C VAL A 59 -10.67 16.67 -1.78
N TRP A 60 -10.01 17.24 -0.80
CA TRP A 60 -9.44 16.46 0.31
C TRP A 60 -10.51 15.82 1.18
N LYS A 61 -11.61 16.51 1.45
CA LYS A 61 -12.76 15.92 2.17
C LYS A 61 -13.29 14.70 1.41
N THR A 62 -13.49 14.83 0.10
CA THR A 62 -13.98 13.75 -0.77
C THR A 62 -13.01 12.58 -0.79
N LEU A 63 -11.69 12.83 -0.97
CA LEU A 63 -10.67 11.79 -0.95
C LEU A 63 -10.71 10.99 0.36
N PHE A 64 -10.78 11.68 1.50
CA PHE A 64 -10.83 11.01 2.81
C PHE A 64 -12.13 10.23 3.04
N ASN A 65 -13.27 10.71 2.55
CA ASN A 65 -14.53 9.97 2.63
C ASN A 65 -14.50 8.69 1.80
N ILE A 66 -13.94 8.75 0.58
CA ILE A 66 -13.76 7.56 -0.26
C ILE A 66 -12.77 6.58 0.41
N LEU A 67 -11.65 7.10 0.93
CA LEU A 67 -10.66 6.28 1.63
C LEU A 67 -11.27 5.58 2.85
N GLU A 68 -12.05 6.29 3.65
CA GLU A 68 -12.73 5.72 4.81
C GLU A 68 -13.68 4.59 4.41
N THR A 69 -14.47 4.79 3.35
CA THR A 69 -15.37 3.76 2.82
C THR A 69 -14.59 2.51 2.41
N ARG A 70 -13.48 2.67 1.68
CA ARG A 70 -12.60 1.57 1.29
C ARG A 70 -11.98 0.87 2.50
N MET A 71 -11.57 1.62 3.52
CA MET A 71 -10.99 1.05 4.74
C MET A 71 -12.02 0.24 5.55
N ARG A 72 -13.25 0.68 5.63
CA ARG A 72 -14.35 -0.10 6.25
C ARG A 72 -14.53 -1.45 5.55
N ASN A 73 -14.41 -1.48 4.23
CA ASN A 73 -14.52 -2.70 3.41
C ASN A 73 -13.23 -3.55 3.42
N GLY A 74 -12.15 -3.10 4.04
CA GLY A 74 -10.88 -3.84 4.07
C GLY A 74 -10.10 -3.83 2.74
N GLU A 75 -10.34 -2.82 1.88
CA GLU A 75 -9.80 -2.76 0.53
C GLU A 75 -8.37 -2.19 0.50
N PHE A 76 -7.54 -2.75 -0.36
CA PHE A 76 -6.24 -2.18 -0.70
C PHE A 76 -6.40 -0.84 -1.43
N THR A 77 -5.62 0.18 -1.04
CA THR A 77 -5.71 1.51 -1.64
C THR A 77 -4.33 2.13 -1.83
N VAL A 78 -4.15 2.84 -2.93
CA VAL A 78 -2.97 3.65 -3.26
C VAL A 78 -3.38 5.12 -3.29
N ILE A 79 -2.67 5.98 -2.56
CA ILE A 79 -2.90 7.44 -2.59
C ILE A 79 -1.90 8.09 -3.55
N ASP A 80 -2.38 8.54 -4.71
CA ASP A 80 -1.59 9.31 -5.68
C ASP A 80 -1.71 10.80 -5.38
N ALA A 81 -0.81 11.27 -4.55
CA ALA A 81 -0.64 12.69 -4.21
C ALA A 81 0.84 12.96 -3.89
N THR A 82 1.21 14.22 -3.68
CA THR A 82 2.59 14.59 -3.33
C THR A 82 2.99 14.12 -1.94
N ASN A 83 2.05 14.06 -1.00
CA ASN A 83 2.24 13.66 0.39
C ASN A 83 3.50 14.30 1.02
N SER A 84 3.64 15.61 0.80
CA SER A 84 4.85 16.34 1.10
C SER A 84 4.97 16.82 2.55
N LYS A 85 3.87 16.82 3.31
CA LYS A 85 3.86 17.33 4.68
C LYS A 85 3.67 16.20 5.69
N THR A 86 4.44 16.25 6.77
CA THR A 86 4.31 15.33 7.91
C THR A 86 2.88 15.27 8.47
N ALA A 87 2.22 16.43 8.57
CA ALA A 87 0.83 16.52 9.06
C ALA A 87 -0.18 15.77 8.18
N GLU A 88 0.00 15.81 6.85
CA GLU A 88 -0.83 15.05 5.90
C GLU A 88 -0.67 13.55 6.12
N MET A 89 0.58 13.08 6.23
CA MET A 89 0.89 11.66 6.46
C MET A 89 0.37 11.16 7.81
N ASN A 90 0.42 11.98 8.87
CA ASN A 90 -0.14 11.65 10.18
C ASN A 90 -1.67 11.47 10.13
N ARG A 91 -2.37 12.19 9.27
CA ARG A 91 -3.81 12.01 9.09
C ARG A 91 -4.15 10.62 8.54
N TYR A 92 -3.40 10.16 7.54
CA TYR A 92 -3.55 8.80 7.02
C TYR A 92 -3.17 7.75 8.07
N LYS A 93 -2.08 7.98 8.81
CA LYS A 93 -1.65 7.08 9.88
C LYS A 93 -2.73 6.88 10.93
N LYS A 94 -3.38 7.96 11.40
CA LYS A 94 -4.50 7.86 12.35
C LYS A 94 -5.62 6.97 11.82
N MET A 95 -5.98 7.10 10.55
CA MET A 95 -7.00 6.22 9.94
C MET A 95 -6.51 4.77 9.82
N CYS A 96 -5.25 4.55 9.47
CA CYS A 96 -4.67 3.21 9.42
C CYS A 96 -4.72 2.53 10.80
N ASP A 97 -4.41 3.24 11.87
CA ASP A 97 -4.47 2.74 13.24
C ASP A 97 -5.92 2.36 13.62
N GLU A 98 -6.90 3.24 13.29
CA GLU A 98 -8.32 3.03 13.56
C GLU A 98 -8.89 1.79 12.83
N TYR A 99 -8.57 1.65 11.53
CA TYR A 99 -9.09 0.57 10.67
C TYR A 99 -8.16 -0.67 10.60
N ARG A 100 -7.08 -0.71 11.39
CA ARG A 100 -6.08 -1.81 11.43
C ARG A 100 -5.44 -2.07 10.07
N TYR A 101 -4.98 -1.01 9.40
CA TYR A 101 -4.26 -1.07 8.14
C TYR A 101 -2.75 -1.02 8.36
N ARG A 102 -2.01 -1.78 7.55
CA ARG A 102 -0.58 -1.56 7.39
C ARG A 102 -0.37 -0.39 6.43
N MET A 103 0.49 0.54 6.81
CA MET A 103 0.78 1.73 6.01
C MET A 103 2.20 1.70 5.49
N PHE A 104 2.34 1.93 4.19
CA PHE A 104 3.63 2.04 3.52
C PHE A 104 3.72 3.37 2.79
N CYS A 105 4.93 3.94 2.76
CA CYS A 105 5.25 5.11 1.96
C CYS A 105 6.23 4.70 0.86
N VAL A 106 5.81 4.76 -0.40
CA VAL A 106 6.70 4.59 -1.55
C VAL A 106 7.35 5.93 -1.81
N ASP A 107 8.66 6.02 -1.57
CA ASP A 107 9.38 7.28 -1.59
C ASP A 107 10.10 7.53 -2.92
N PHE A 108 9.61 8.50 -3.68
CA PHE A 108 10.20 8.97 -4.94
C PHE A 108 11.08 10.20 -4.76
N THR A 109 11.33 10.65 -3.53
CA THR A 109 12.09 11.90 -3.29
C THR A 109 13.59 11.74 -3.58
N THR A 110 14.07 10.51 -3.73
CA THR A 110 15.44 10.19 -4.13
C THR A 110 15.70 10.45 -5.62
N ILE A 111 14.66 10.65 -6.44
CA ILE A 111 14.82 10.95 -7.87
C ILE A 111 15.38 12.39 -7.99
N PRO A 112 16.48 12.60 -8.75
CA PRO A 112 17.06 13.92 -8.90
C PRO A 112 16.08 14.97 -9.45
N ILE A 113 16.15 16.18 -8.93
CA ILE A 113 15.25 17.28 -9.30
C ILE A 113 15.31 17.60 -10.79
N GLU A 114 16.49 17.52 -11.40
CA GLU A 114 16.67 17.79 -12.84
C GLU A 114 15.92 16.79 -13.71
N VAL A 115 15.98 15.48 -13.34
CA VAL A 115 15.22 14.42 -14.01
C VAL A 115 13.70 14.68 -13.87
N THR A 116 13.27 15.14 -12.71
CA THR A 116 11.88 15.46 -12.44
C THR A 116 11.40 16.65 -13.28
N LYS A 117 12.21 17.72 -13.40
CA LYS A 117 11.91 18.89 -14.22
C LYS A 117 11.83 18.50 -15.71
N GLU A 118 12.79 17.73 -16.20
CA GLU A 118 12.78 17.22 -17.60
C GLU A 118 11.51 16.43 -17.89
N ARG A 119 11.17 15.47 -17.05
CA ARG A 119 9.93 14.68 -17.19
C ARG A 119 8.68 15.58 -17.12
N ASN A 120 8.68 16.59 -16.27
CA ASN A 120 7.56 17.53 -16.15
C ASN A 120 7.36 18.35 -17.44
N ARG A 121 8.43 18.75 -18.14
CA ARG A 121 8.35 19.45 -19.44
C ARG A 121 7.65 18.58 -20.49
N GLY A 122 7.84 17.25 -20.48
CA GLY A 122 7.21 16.29 -21.38
C GLY A 122 5.78 15.90 -21.01
N ARG A 123 5.21 16.39 -19.91
CA ARG A 123 3.83 16.06 -19.49
C ARG A 123 2.80 16.78 -20.36
N GLN A 124 1.58 16.20 -20.41
CA GLN A 124 0.41 16.90 -20.93
C GLN A 124 0.27 18.25 -20.24
N GLU A 125 -0.08 19.28 -21.00
CA GLU A 125 -0.17 20.67 -20.54
C GLU A 125 -0.91 20.80 -19.21
N LEU A 126 -2.10 20.22 -19.11
CA LEU A 126 -2.95 20.26 -17.93
C LEU A 126 -2.26 19.75 -16.65
N LYS A 127 -1.34 18.79 -16.76
CA LYS A 127 -0.61 18.17 -15.63
C LYS A 127 0.77 18.77 -15.43
N ARG A 128 1.19 19.71 -16.27
CA ARG A 128 2.48 20.37 -16.14
C ARG A 128 2.40 21.42 -15.04
N VAL A 129 3.41 21.46 -14.20
CA VAL A 129 3.54 22.49 -13.14
C VAL A 129 4.75 23.37 -13.40
N PRO A 130 4.74 24.63 -12.98
CA PRO A 130 5.92 25.51 -13.03
C PRO A 130 7.10 24.89 -12.28
N GLU A 131 8.33 25.06 -12.80
CA GLU A 131 9.53 24.47 -12.19
C GLU A 131 9.79 24.97 -10.75
N GLU A 132 9.45 26.23 -10.48
CA GLU A 132 9.51 26.81 -9.14
C GLU A 132 8.63 26.07 -8.12
N VAL A 133 7.53 25.47 -8.58
CA VAL A 133 6.67 24.62 -7.72
C VAL A 133 7.38 23.32 -7.41
N ILE A 134 8.11 22.75 -8.37
CA ILE A 134 8.95 21.56 -8.14
C ILE A 134 10.06 21.88 -7.15
N ASP A 135 10.77 23.01 -7.31
CA ASP A 135 11.81 23.47 -6.37
C ASP A 135 11.27 23.60 -4.94
N LYS A 136 10.11 24.22 -4.77
CA LYS A 136 9.43 24.34 -3.46
C LYS A 136 9.04 22.97 -2.89
N MET A 137 8.67 22.00 -3.73
CA MET A 137 8.37 20.64 -3.26
C MET A 137 9.63 19.94 -2.74
N TYR A 138 10.76 20.01 -3.46
CA TYR A 138 12.02 19.41 -3.03
C TYR A 138 12.52 20.03 -1.72
N ALA A 139 12.57 21.36 -1.60
CA ALA A 139 12.90 22.03 -0.36
C ALA A 139 12.03 21.62 0.83
N ARG A 140 10.74 21.31 0.55
CA ARG A 140 9.81 20.80 1.56
C ARG A 140 10.15 19.37 1.98
N PHE A 141 10.55 18.49 1.06
CA PHE A 141 10.93 17.12 1.40
C PHE A 141 12.15 17.04 2.31
N GLU A 142 13.08 17.98 2.21
CA GLU A 142 14.26 18.08 3.10
C GLU A 142 13.86 18.37 4.56
N THR A 143 12.84 19.19 4.76
CA THR A 143 12.40 19.66 6.08
C THR A 143 11.28 18.79 6.69
N GLN A 144 10.45 18.18 5.87
CA GLN A 144 9.29 17.39 6.29
C GLN A 144 9.63 15.89 6.33
N LYS A 145 9.72 15.33 7.53
CA LYS A 145 10.04 13.92 7.73
C LYS A 145 8.80 13.03 7.61
N ILE A 146 9.00 11.80 7.16
CA ILE A 146 7.99 10.75 7.23
C ILE A 146 7.79 10.37 8.71
N PRO A 147 6.53 10.32 9.21
CA PRO A 147 6.25 9.95 10.60
C PRO A 147 6.80 8.57 10.95
N SER A 148 7.25 8.40 12.19
CA SER A 148 7.64 7.10 12.72
C SER A 148 6.48 6.09 12.67
N GLY A 149 6.80 4.82 12.41
CA GLY A 149 5.80 3.74 12.28
C GLY A 149 5.19 3.61 10.88
N ILE A 150 5.55 4.47 9.92
CA ILE A 150 5.25 4.26 8.50
C ILE A 150 6.45 3.55 7.88
N LYS A 151 6.23 2.37 7.29
CA LYS A 151 7.29 1.66 6.59
C LYS A 151 7.57 2.34 5.26
N VAL A 152 8.81 2.81 5.09
CA VAL A 152 9.27 3.41 3.82
C VAL A 152 9.82 2.30 2.93
N ILE A 153 9.45 2.34 1.66
CA ILE A 153 9.97 1.47 0.60
C ILE A 153 10.37 2.31 -0.62
N GLN A 154 11.32 1.81 -1.39
CA GLN A 154 11.66 2.38 -2.68
C GLN A 154 10.70 1.87 -3.77
N PRO A 155 10.58 2.56 -4.92
CA PRO A 155 9.66 2.15 -5.99
C PRO A 155 9.87 0.73 -6.53
N ASP A 156 11.07 0.17 -6.46
CA ASP A 156 11.43 -1.18 -6.88
C ASP A 156 11.17 -2.26 -5.81
N GLU A 157 10.84 -1.83 -4.58
CA GLU A 157 10.59 -2.72 -3.44
C GLU A 157 9.11 -3.08 -3.23
N LEU A 158 8.24 -2.87 -4.23
CA LEU A 158 6.80 -3.10 -4.09
C LEU A 158 6.46 -4.51 -3.57
N ASN A 159 7.21 -5.51 -3.98
CA ASN A 159 7.02 -6.89 -3.53
C ASN A 159 7.13 -7.05 -2.00
N ALA A 160 7.92 -6.19 -1.33
CA ALA A 160 8.04 -6.20 0.12
C ALA A 160 6.73 -5.87 0.86
N VAL A 161 5.76 -5.25 0.17
CA VAL A 161 4.42 -4.95 0.70
C VAL A 161 3.55 -6.20 0.75
N PHE A 162 3.63 -7.02 -0.30
CA PHE A 162 2.72 -8.14 -0.54
C PHE A 162 3.29 -9.47 -0.05
N MET A 163 4.61 -9.65 -0.14
CA MET A 163 5.27 -10.90 0.18
C MET A 163 6.19 -10.74 1.40
N LYS A 164 5.92 -11.49 2.45
CA LYS A 164 6.94 -11.79 3.44
C LYS A 164 7.92 -12.76 2.77
N LYS A 165 9.16 -12.32 2.55
CA LYS A 165 10.19 -13.23 2.05
C LYS A 165 10.52 -14.22 3.16
N PHE A 166 10.19 -15.48 2.95
CA PHE A 166 10.68 -16.59 3.76
C PHE A 166 11.82 -17.26 3.00
N ASP A 167 12.94 -17.45 3.66
CA ASP A 167 13.97 -18.32 3.16
C ASP A 167 13.61 -19.76 3.53
N LEU A 168 13.04 -20.48 2.57
CA LEU A 168 12.64 -21.86 2.77
C LEU A 168 13.84 -22.83 2.80
N ASN A 169 15.01 -22.39 2.34
CA ASN A 169 16.22 -23.25 2.31
C ASN A 169 16.78 -23.54 3.72
N GLN A 170 16.36 -22.77 4.73
CA GLN A 170 16.74 -23.02 6.11
C GLN A 170 16.05 -24.23 6.75
N TYR A 171 14.96 -24.74 6.13
CA TYR A 171 14.19 -25.85 6.65
C TYR A 171 14.56 -27.17 5.96
N LYS A 172 14.63 -28.24 6.73
CA LYS A 172 14.96 -29.58 6.20
C LYS A 172 13.87 -30.16 5.32
N ARG A 173 12.61 -29.83 5.62
CA ARG A 173 11.43 -30.31 4.90
C ARG A 173 10.35 -29.25 4.90
N ILE A 174 9.56 -29.23 3.82
CA ILE A 174 8.38 -28.37 3.71
C ILE A 174 7.16 -29.27 3.58
N HIS A 175 6.20 -29.10 4.49
CA HIS A 175 4.94 -29.82 4.49
C HIS A 175 3.83 -28.92 3.94
N HIS A 176 3.08 -29.42 2.99
CA HIS A 176 1.87 -28.77 2.48
C HIS A 176 0.67 -29.58 2.96
N ILE A 177 -0.10 -29.01 3.88
CA ILE A 177 -1.28 -29.63 4.49
C ILE A 177 -2.50 -28.94 3.88
N GLY A 178 -3.32 -29.69 3.14
CA GLY A 178 -4.53 -29.22 2.51
C GLY A 178 -5.70 -29.08 3.49
N ASP A 179 -6.89 -29.41 3.03
CA ASP A 179 -8.14 -29.31 3.77
C ASP A 179 -8.13 -30.21 5.02
N ILE A 180 -8.40 -29.64 6.18
CA ILE A 180 -8.42 -30.35 7.46
C ILE A 180 -9.85 -30.66 7.90
N HIS A 181 -10.78 -29.73 7.64
CA HIS A 181 -12.22 -29.88 7.90
C HIS A 181 -12.59 -30.43 9.29
N GLY A 182 -11.92 -29.96 10.35
CA GLY A 182 -12.20 -30.37 11.71
C GLY A 182 -11.79 -31.81 12.03
N CYS A 183 -10.80 -32.38 11.33
CA CYS A 183 -10.26 -33.73 11.54
C CYS A 183 -8.91 -33.64 12.27
N ARG A 184 -8.92 -33.27 13.56
CA ARG A 184 -7.73 -33.14 14.38
C ARG A 184 -6.96 -34.44 14.52
N THR A 185 -7.64 -35.54 14.80
CA THR A 185 -7.04 -36.87 14.92
C THR A 185 -6.28 -37.31 13.67
N ALA A 186 -6.80 -37.00 12.47
CA ALA A 186 -6.13 -37.29 11.22
C ALA A 186 -4.84 -36.47 11.06
N LEU A 187 -4.85 -35.20 11.49
CA LEU A 187 -3.69 -34.33 11.49
C LEU A 187 -2.60 -34.83 12.47
N ASP A 188 -2.99 -35.28 13.66
CA ASP A 188 -2.08 -35.86 14.63
C ASP A 188 -1.43 -37.15 14.09
N THR A 189 -2.22 -38.03 13.48
CA THR A 189 -1.72 -39.23 12.80
C THR A 189 -0.68 -38.89 11.73
N TYR A 190 -0.95 -37.84 10.93
CA TYR A 190 0.02 -37.37 9.94
C TYR A 190 1.35 -36.96 10.59
N PHE A 191 1.32 -36.21 11.69
CA PHE A 191 2.53 -35.80 12.39
C PHE A 191 3.26 -36.99 13.01
N GLU A 192 2.56 -37.93 13.65
CA GLU A 192 3.15 -39.15 14.21
C GLU A 192 3.88 -39.97 13.13
N MET A 193 3.27 -40.17 11.98
CA MET A 193 3.86 -40.89 10.83
C MET A 193 5.12 -40.18 10.27
N ASN A 194 5.24 -38.86 10.46
CA ASN A 194 6.37 -38.04 10.01
C ASN A 194 7.38 -37.72 11.11
N GLY A 195 7.25 -38.36 12.27
CA GLY A 195 8.18 -38.21 13.41
C GLY A 195 7.91 -36.98 14.27
N GLY A 196 6.67 -36.53 14.33
CA GLY A 196 6.19 -35.41 15.14
C GLY A 196 6.25 -34.06 14.43
N PHE A 197 5.68 -33.02 15.07
CA PHE A 197 5.83 -31.63 14.67
C PHE A 197 7.24 -31.16 15.06
N LYS A 198 7.97 -30.54 14.14
CA LYS A 198 9.39 -30.19 14.35
C LYS A 198 9.68 -28.75 13.99
N ASP A 199 10.51 -28.10 14.79
CA ASP A 199 10.89 -26.68 14.62
C ASP A 199 11.82 -26.44 13.42
N ASP A 200 12.51 -27.48 12.93
CA ASP A 200 13.42 -27.39 11.78
C ASP A 200 12.74 -27.79 10.46
N GLU A 201 11.44 -28.01 10.47
CA GLU A 201 10.61 -28.25 9.29
C GLU A 201 9.57 -27.12 9.14
N PHE A 202 9.18 -26.80 7.91
CA PHE A 202 8.21 -25.72 7.64
C PHE A 202 6.85 -26.30 7.24
N TYR A 203 5.78 -25.80 7.89
CA TYR A 203 4.43 -26.30 7.68
C TYR A 203 3.55 -25.22 7.07
N ILE A 204 2.95 -25.53 5.91
CA ILE A 204 2.03 -24.66 5.18
C ILE A 204 0.63 -25.28 5.28
N PHE A 205 -0.26 -24.62 6.02
CA PHE A 205 -1.66 -24.99 6.11
C PHE A 205 -2.44 -24.18 5.06
N CYS A 206 -3.04 -24.87 4.07
CA CYS A 206 -3.59 -24.23 2.87
C CYS A 206 -5.02 -23.69 3.04
N GLY A 207 -5.70 -23.99 4.14
CA GLY A 207 -7.06 -23.52 4.42
C GLY A 207 -8.03 -24.64 4.80
N ASP A 208 -9.33 -24.34 4.74
CA ASP A 208 -10.46 -25.23 5.07
C ASP A 208 -10.26 -26.00 6.38
N TYR A 209 -9.97 -25.28 7.44
CA TYR A 209 -9.58 -25.84 8.75
C TYR A 209 -10.73 -26.48 9.50
N THR A 210 -11.94 -25.95 9.34
CA THR A 210 -13.16 -26.33 10.05
C THR A 210 -14.26 -26.77 9.09
N ASP A 211 -15.44 -27.10 9.61
CA ASP A 211 -16.65 -27.46 8.93
C ASP A 211 -16.96 -28.97 9.11
N ARG A 212 -16.74 -29.86 8.20
CA ARG A 212 -17.31 -31.21 8.08
C ARG A 212 -17.00 -32.17 9.24
N GLY A 213 -15.87 -32.05 9.90
CA GLY A 213 -15.49 -32.90 11.03
C GLY A 213 -16.00 -32.38 12.37
N ILE A 214 -15.83 -33.17 13.42
CA ILE A 214 -16.35 -32.88 14.76
C ILE A 214 -15.33 -32.23 15.68
N GLU A 215 -14.03 -32.21 15.32
CA GLU A 215 -12.91 -31.74 16.16
C GLU A 215 -12.50 -30.29 15.79
N ASN A 216 -13.43 -29.45 15.33
CA ASN A 216 -13.19 -28.10 14.85
C ASN A 216 -12.45 -27.23 15.88
N ALA A 217 -12.87 -27.29 17.15
CA ALA A 217 -12.26 -26.51 18.22
C ALA A 217 -10.80 -26.91 18.46
N ASP A 218 -10.48 -28.21 18.37
CA ASP A 218 -9.14 -28.72 18.63
C ASP A 218 -8.19 -28.43 17.47
N VAL A 219 -8.67 -28.44 16.21
CA VAL A 219 -7.91 -27.96 15.05
C VAL A 219 -7.56 -26.48 15.24
N LEU A 220 -8.53 -25.62 15.59
CA LEU A 220 -8.28 -24.19 15.79
C LEU A 220 -7.32 -23.92 16.95
N LYS A 221 -7.46 -24.62 18.08
CA LYS A 221 -6.53 -24.50 19.22
C LYS A 221 -5.11 -24.85 18.80
N PHE A 222 -4.93 -25.94 18.08
CA PHE A 222 -3.63 -26.36 17.57
C PHE A 222 -3.03 -25.29 16.66
N LEU A 223 -3.75 -24.81 15.63
CA LEU A 223 -3.27 -23.81 14.71
C LEU A 223 -2.89 -22.49 15.42
N LEU A 224 -3.68 -22.06 16.42
CA LEU A 224 -3.38 -20.86 17.20
C LEU A 224 -2.17 -21.05 18.12
N SER A 225 -1.90 -22.27 18.60
CA SER A 225 -0.74 -22.56 19.45
C SER A 225 0.58 -22.66 18.66
N THR A 226 0.50 -22.86 17.35
CA THR A 226 1.65 -23.00 16.44
C THR A 226 1.91 -21.77 15.57
N TYR A 227 1.05 -20.74 15.70
CA TYR A 227 1.18 -19.49 14.96
C TYR A 227 2.08 -18.51 15.73
N ASP A 228 3.31 -18.28 15.22
CA ASP A 228 4.25 -17.23 15.65
C ASP A 228 4.40 -16.12 14.60
#